data_ed5e20eaed53b740a39a61ea5bc8b69f
#
_entry.id   ed5e20eaed53b740a39a61ea5bc8b69f
#
_cell.length_a   1.000
_cell.length_b   1.000
_cell.length_c   1.000
_cell.angle_alpha   90.00
_cell.angle_beta   90.00
_cell.angle_gamma   90.00
#
_symmetry.space_group_name_H-M   'P 1'
#
loop_
_entity.id
_entity.type
_entity.pdbx_description
1 polymer ?
#
loop_
_entity_poly.entity_id
_entity_poly.type
_entity_poly.pdbx_seq_one_letter_code
_entity_poly.pdbx_strand_id
1 'polypeptide(L)'
;MDVSDSDDFCSVYPRVYLAFHRRDGRRSELTNASRAVLTHLIGSGPITIGEAALHLDRAQSVVSEIVNQLQGHGLVAREPDPADRRRTLVWLTDTGLARLRDDSDVLDRTLVEQAMQRLDDT
;
A
#
# COMPACT_ATOMS: atom_id res chain seq x y z
N MET A 1 13.20 -11.18 16.94
CA MET A 1 13.37 -11.75 15.59
C MET A 1 14.84 -11.69 15.20
N ASP A 2 15.41 -12.83 14.88
CA ASP A 2 16.81 -12.93 14.52
C ASP A 2 17.08 -12.30 13.13
N VAL A 3 18.30 -11.79 12.92
CA VAL A 3 18.70 -11.19 11.63
C VAL A 3 18.60 -12.22 10.48
N SER A 4 18.92 -13.49 10.76
CA SER A 4 18.81 -14.57 9.77
C SER A 4 17.36 -14.83 9.34
N ASP A 5 16.38 -14.66 10.23
CA ASP A 5 14.97 -14.81 9.90
C ASP A 5 14.47 -13.72 8.94
N SER A 6 14.96 -12.49 9.12
CA SER A 6 14.65 -11.38 8.22
C SER A 6 15.22 -11.60 6.83
N ASP A 7 16.45 -12.08 6.74
CA ASP A 7 17.11 -12.39 5.46
C ASP A 7 16.40 -13.54 4.76
N ASP A 8 16.00 -14.59 5.48
CA ASP A 8 15.23 -15.71 4.95
C ASP A 8 13.88 -15.26 4.41
N PHE A 9 13.19 -14.39 5.14
CA PHE A 9 11.92 -13.82 4.68
C PHE A 9 12.09 -13.03 3.39
N CYS A 10 13.10 -12.16 3.32
CA CYS A 10 13.38 -11.35 2.13
C CYS A 10 13.73 -12.19 0.91
N SER A 11 14.34 -13.38 1.09
CA SER A 11 14.67 -14.26 -0.01
C SER A 11 13.49 -15.13 -0.45
N VAL A 12 12.60 -15.50 0.48
CA VAL A 12 11.45 -16.39 0.22
C VAL A 12 10.24 -15.63 -0.29
N TYR A 13 9.99 -14.40 0.19
CA TYR A 13 8.80 -13.63 -0.14
C TYR A 13 8.57 -13.47 -1.65
N PRO A 14 9.57 -13.10 -2.48
CA PRO A 14 9.35 -12.99 -3.91
C PRO A 14 8.94 -14.31 -4.57
N ARG A 15 9.44 -15.44 -4.08
CA ARG A 15 9.05 -16.76 -4.59
C ARG A 15 7.61 -17.08 -4.27
N VAL A 16 7.17 -16.77 -3.05
CA VAL A 16 5.79 -16.95 -2.62
C VAL A 16 4.87 -16.07 -3.46
N TYR A 17 5.23 -14.81 -3.65
CA TYR A 17 4.46 -13.88 -4.47
C TYR A 17 4.30 -14.39 -5.91
N LEU A 18 5.39 -14.83 -6.55
CA LEU A 18 5.34 -15.31 -7.92
C LEU A 18 4.53 -16.59 -8.06
N ALA A 19 4.56 -17.47 -7.04
CA ALA A 19 3.84 -18.74 -7.06
C ALA A 19 2.34 -18.58 -6.79
N PHE A 20 1.95 -17.64 -5.93
CA PHE A 20 0.58 -17.55 -5.39
C PHE A 20 -0.11 -16.23 -5.69
N HIS A 21 0.47 -15.33 -6.47
CA HIS A 21 -0.21 -14.10 -6.82
C HIS A 21 -1.46 -14.41 -7.66
N ARG A 22 -2.43 -13.52 -7.60
CA ARG A 22 -3.70 -13.68 -8.30
C ARG A 22 -3.51 -13.86 -9.81
N ARG A 23 -4.03 -14.97 -10.33
CA ARG A 23 -3.98 -15.29 -11.76
C ARG A 23 -5.35 -15.22 -12.43
N ASP A 24 -6.33 -14.65 -11.75
CA ASP A 24 -7.71 -14.54 -12.25
C ASP A 24 -7.92 -13.44 -13.29
N GLY A 25 -6.84 -12.83 -13.76
CA GLY A 25 -6.90 -11.72 -14.72
C GLY A 25 -7.13 -10.36 -14.09
N ARG A 26 -7.34 -10.30 -12.78
CA ARG A 26 -7.45 -9.04 -12.07
C ARG A 26 -6.06 -8.43 -11.90
N ARG A 27 -5.81 -7.38 -12.66
CA ARG A 27 -4.64 -6.53 -12.40
C ARG A 27 -5.03 -5.56 -11.30
N SER A 28 -4.08 -5.31 -10.39
CA SER A 28 -4.23 -4.19 -9.49
C SER A 28 -4.41 -2.90 -10.29
N GLU A 29 -5.46 -2.16 -10.02
CA GLU A 29 -5.69 -0.86 -10.62
C GLU A 29 -4.82 0.23 -9.99
N LEU A 30 -4.18 -0.10 -8.86
CA LEU A 30 -3.26 0.80 -8.18
C LEU A 30 -1.84 0.55 -8.65
N THR A 31 -1.14 1.62 -9.02
CA THR A 31 0.31 1.55 -9.27
C THR A 31 1.03 1.30 -7.94
N ASN A 32 2.27 0.81 -8.02
CA ASN A 32 3.09 0.63 -6.83
C ASN A 32 3.28 1.94 -6.06
N ALA A 33 3.42 3.06 -6.78
CA ALA A 33 3.57 4.37 -6.16
C ALA A 33 2.29 4.82 -5.45
N SER A 34 1.12 4.60 -6.06
CA SER A 34 -0.16 4.91 -5.43
C SER A 34 -0.39 4.07 -4.18
N ARG A 35 -0.08 2.78 -4.26
CA ARG A 35 -0.19 1.88 -3.10
C ARG A 35 0.72 2.34 -1.96
N ALA A 36 1.94 2.77 -2.28
CA ALA A 36 2.88 3.27 -1.27
C ALA A 36 2.33 4.49 -0.55
N VAL A 37 1.72 5.43 -1.27
CA VAL A 37 1.10 6.62 -0.67
C VAL A 37 -0.06 6.22 0.24
N LEU A 38 -0.97 5.38 -0.23
CA LEU A 38 -2.11 4.93 0.57
C LEU A 38 -1.68 4.18 1.82
N THR A 39 -0.72 3.28 1.69
CA THR A 39 -0.18 2.50 2.80
C THR A 39 0.46 3.42 3.85
N HIS A 40 1.21 4.42 3.39
CA HIS A 40 1.82 5.39 4.29
C HIS A 40 0.77 6.15 5.08
N LEU A 41 -0.33 6.56 4.44
CA LEU A 41 -1.41 7.31 5.09
C LEU A 41 -2.12 6.50 6.18
N ILE A 42 -2.17 5.17 6.06
CA ILE A 42 -2.72 4.33 7.14
C ILE A 42 -1.91 4.50 8.42
N GLY A 43 -0.59 4.45 8.30
CA GLY A 43 0.29 4.52 9.48
C GLY A 43 0.44 5.94 10.03
N SER A 44 0.51 6.94 9.15
CA SER A 44 0.79 8.32 9.56
C SER A 44 -0.45 9.10 9.97
N GLY A 45 -1.62 8.72 9.44
CA GLY A 45 -2.80 9.58 9.49
C GLY A 45 -2.64 10.79 8.56
N PRO A 46 -3.45 11.85 8.76
CA PRO A 46 -3.38 13.04 7.90
C PRO A 46 -2.02 13.71 7.93
N ILE A 47 -1.43 13.93 6.75
CA ILE A 47 -0.13 14.60 6.59
C ILE A 47 -0.15 15.51 5.36
N THR A 48 0.83 16.41 5.29
CA THR A 48 1.02 17.25 4.10
C THR A 48 1.70 16.45 2.98
N ILE A 49 1.55 16.94 1.73
CA ILE A 49 2.27 16.35 0.59
C ILE A 49 3.78 16.41 0.81
N GLY A 50 4.29 17.52 1.38
CA GLY A 50 5.70 17.64 1.68
C GLY A 50 6.21 16.60 2.65
N GLU A 51 5.45 16.32 3.71
CA GLU A 51 5.81 15.28 4.67
C GLU A 51 5.78 13.89 4.03
N ALA A 52 4.76 13.61 3.21
CA ALA A 52 4.68 12.35 2.48
C ALA A 52 5.85 12.17 1.52
N ALA A 53 6.22 13.21 0.79
CA ALA A 53 7.34 13.18 -0.14
C ALA A 53 8.65 12.87 0.59
N LEU A 54 8.86 13.49 1.75
CA LEU A 54 10.05 13.26 2.57
C LEU A 54 10.11 11.80 3.05
N HIS A 55 9.01 11.28 3.58
CA HIS A 55 8.96 9.92 4.12
C HIS A 55 9.09 8.85 3.03
N LEU A 56 8.56 9.12 1.83
CA LEU A 56 8.60 8.18 0.71
C LEU A 56 9.86 8.36 -0.15
N ASP A 57 10.71 9.33 0.18
CA ASP A 57 11.92 9.66 -0.58
C ASP A 57 11.61 9.87 -2.06
N ARG A 58 10.62 10.71 -2.33
CA ARG A 58 10.20 11.05 -3.68
C ARG A 58 10.05 12.56 -3.83
N ALA A 59 10.12 13.05 -5.07
CA ALA A 59 9.89 14.45 -5.36
C ALA A 59 8.47 14.87 -4.97
N GLN A 60 8.33 16.06 -4.41
CA GLN A 60 7.03 16.58 -3.99
C GLN A 60 6.05 16.70 -5.16
N SER A 61 6.54 17.08 -6.34
CA SER A 61 5.70 17.14 -7.56
C SER A 61 5.13 15.79 -7.96
N VAL A 62 5.91 14.72 -7.78
CA VAL A 62 5.47 13.35 -8.07
C VAL A 62 4.38 12.92 -7.10
N VAL A 63 4.59 13.16 -5.81
CA VAL A 63 3.60 12.81 -4.77
C VAL A 63 2.32 13.63 -4.97
N SER A 64 2.44 14.91 -5.31
CA SER A 64 1.30 15.79 -5.60
C SER A 64 0.44 15.24 -6.74
N GLU A 65 1.07 14.77 -7.81
CA GLU A 65 0.37 14.19 -8.95
C GLU A 65 -0.34 12.90 -8.58
N ILE A 66 0.33 12.03 -7.82
CA ILE A 66 -0.27 10.79 -7.33
C ILE A 66 -1.51 11.10 -6.46
N VAL A 67 -1.38 12.05 -5.55
CA VAL A 67 -2.49 12.47 -4.68
C VAL A 67 -3.63 13.05 -5.49
N ASN A 68 -3.35 13.84 -6.54
CA ASN A 68 -4.39 14.36 -7.43
C ASN A 68 -5.19 13.22 -8.08
N GLN A 69 -4.52 12.20 -8.58
CA GLN A 69 -5.16 11.04 -9.18
C GLN A 69 -5.99 10.26 -8.16
N LEU A 70 -5.43 10.01 -6.98
CA LEU A 70 -6.14 9.30 -5.91
C LEU A 70 -7.37 10.07 -5.44
N GLN A 71 -7.28 11.39 -5.33
CA GLN A 71 -8.41 12.23 -4.98
C GLN A 71 -9.50 12.18 -6.05
N GLY A 72 -9.11 12.17 -7.33
CA GLY A 72 -10.06 12.02 -8.43
C GLY A 72 -10.85 10.72 -8.38
N HIS A 73 -10.29 9.67 -7.80
CA HIS A 73 -10.96 8.39 -7.59
C HIS A 73 -11.64 8.28 -6.21
N GLY A 74 -11.62 9.33 -5.41
CA GLY A 74 -12.24 9.33 -4.09
C GLY A 74 -11.50 8.53 -3.02
N LEU A 75 -10.24 8.17 -3.26
CA LEU A 75 -9.45 7.33 -2.35
C LEU A 75 -8.76 8.13 -1.26
N VAL A 76 -8.49 9.40 -1.52
CA VAL A 76 -7.97 10.35 -0.53
C VAL A 76 -8.78 11.63 -0.60
N ALA A 77 -8.71 12.43 0.43
CA ALA A 77 -9.31 13.76 0.48
C ALA A 77 -8.28 14.76 1.01
N ARG A 78 -8.49 16.02 0.72
CA ARG A 78 -7.67 17.13 1.20
C ARG A 78 -8.53 18.07 2.02
N GLU A 79 -7.95 18.59 3.08
CA GLU A 79 -8.58 19.63 3.87
C GLU A 79 -7.53 20.54 4.51
N PRO A 80 -7.88 21.80 4.79
CA PRO A 80 -6.97 22.68 5.50
C PRO A 80 -6.66 22.14 6.89
N ASP A 81 -5.40 22.30 7.33
CA ASP A 81 -5.01 21.94 8.69
C ASP A 81 -5.74 22.84 9.68
N PRO A 82 -6.50 22.31 10.65
CA PRO A 82 -7.16 23.12 11.66
C PRO A 82 -6.20 23.96 12.50
N ALA A 83 -4.96 23.49 12.68
CA ALA A 83 -3.95 24.20 13.44
C ALA A 83 -3.26 25.30 12.62
N ASP A 84 -3.17 25.13 11.29
CA ASP A 84 -2.57 26.13 10.41
C ASP A 84 -3.19 26.00 9.01
N ARG A 85 -4.13 26.88 8.70
CA ARG A 85 -4.91 26.83 7.46
C ARG A 85 -4.06 27.03 6.19
N ARG A 86 -2.81 27.46 6.31
CA ARG A 86 -1.89 27.55 5.17
C ARG A 86 -1.38 26.16 4.74
N ARG A 87 -1.54 25.17 5.60
CA ARG A 87 -1.16 23.79 5.32
C ARG A 87 -2.40 23.01 4.85
N THR A 88 -2.21 22.13 3.89
CA THR A 88 -3.25 21.23 3.42
C THR A 88 -2.88 19.81 3.80
N LEU A 89 -3.78 19.16 4.52
CA LEU A 89 -3.60 17.77 4.92
C LEU A 89 -4.27 16.84 3.92
N VAL A 90 -3.60 15.74 3.64
CA VAL A 90 -4.13 14.62 2.84
C VAL A 90 -4.44 13.48 3.79
N TRP A 91 -5.61 12.87 3.63
CA TRP A 91 -6.02 11.75 4.47
C TRP A 91 -6.70 10.66 3.64
N LEU A 92 -6.61 9.43 4.15
CA LEU A 92 -7.20 8.25 3.51
C LEU A 92 -8.70 8.22 3.80
N THR A 93 -9.50 8.12 2.74
CA THR A 93 -10.96 7.96 2.89
C THR A 93 -11.32 6.50 3.20
N ASP A 94 -12.56 6.27 3.65
CA ASP A 94 -13.05 4.90 3.83
C ASP A 94 -13.00 4.11 2.51
N THR A 95 -13.32 4.76 1.40
CA THR A 95 -13.22 4.16 0.06
C THR A 95 -11.77 3.79 -0.26
N GLY A 96 -10.83 4.68 0.09
CA GLY A 96 -9.40 4.41 -0.11
C GLY A 96 -8.91 3.23 0.70
N LEU A 97 -9.35 3.13 1.96
CA LEU A 97 -8.99 2.00 2.82
C LEU A 97 -9.54 0.68 2.26
N ALA A 98 -10.80 0.68 1.83
CA ALA A 98 -11.43 -0.50 1.24
C ALA A 98 -10.69 -0.94 -0.03
N ARG A 99 -10.33 0.03 -0.89
CA ARG A 99 -9.60 -0.25 -2.13
C ARG A 99 -8.22 -0.84 -1.86
N LEU A 100 -7.51 -0.29 -0.87
CA LEU A 100 -6.19 -0.78 -0.50
C LEU A 100 -6.27 -2.21 0.06
N ARG A 101 -7.29 -2.53 0.85
CA ARG A 101 -7.51 -3.88 1.36
C ARG A 101 -7.76 -4.88 0.23
N ASP A 102 -8.61 -4.53 -0.74
CA ASP A 102 -8.88 -5.36 -1.91
C ASP A 102 -7.60 -5.58 -2.73
N ASP A 103 -6.82 -4.53 -2.91
CA ASP A 103 -5.60 -4.58 -3.70
C ASP A 103 -4.49 -5.35 -2.98
N SER A 104 -4.48 -5.35 -1.65
CA SER A 104 -3.50 -6.08 -0.85
C SER A 104 -3.75 -7.58 -0.85
N ASP A 105 -4.93 -8.03 -1.24
CA ASP A 105 -5.26 -9.45 -1.36
C ASP A 105 -4.76 -9.99 -2.72
N VAL A 106 -3.45 -9.83 -2.96
CA VAL A 106 -2.80 -10.24 -4.22
C VAL A 106 -2.46 -11.73 -4.23
N LEU A 107 -2.48 -12.38 -3.07
CA LEU A 107 -2.24 -13.81 -2.96
C LEU A 107 -3.59 -14.56 -2.96
N ASP A 108 -3.67 -15.64 -3.72
CA ASP A 108 -4.83 -16.51 -3.67
C ASP A 108 -4.79 -17.30 -2.37
N ARG A 109 -5.75 -17.03 -1.48
CA ARG A 109 -5.83 -17.67 -0.16
C ARG A 109 -5.88 -19.17 -0.25
N THR A 110 -6.65 -19.69 -1.20
CA THR A 110 -6.80 -21.14 -1.38
C THR A 110 -5.47 -21.79 -1.71
N LEU A 111 -4.70 -21.17 -2.63
CA LEU A 111 -3.38 -21.69 -2.98
C LEU A 111 -2.41 -21.63 -1.82
N VAL A 112 -2.46 -20.53 -1.03
CA VAL A 112 -1.59 -20.38 0.15
C VAL A 112 -1.95 -21.44 1.21
N GLU A 113 -3.23 -21.65 1.48
CA GLU A 113 -3.69 -22.66 2.42
C GLU A 113 -3.27 -24.06 2.00
N GLN A 114 -3.40 -24.40 0.72
CA GLN A 114 -2.96 -25.69 0.19
C GLN A 114 -1.46 -25.89 0.34
N ALA A 115 -0.67 -24.84 0.08
CA ALA A 115 0.78 -24.90 0.24
C ALA A 115 1.17 -25.11 1.71
N MET A 116 0.49 -24.44 2.64
CA MET A 116 0.74 -24.61 4.07
C MET A 116 0.37 -26.01 4.56
N GLN A 117 -0.71 -26.59 4.05
CA GLN A 117 -1.07 -27.97 4.35
C GLN A 117 0.00 -28.97 3.89
N ARG A 118 0.59 -28.74 2.71
CA ARG A 118 1.67 -29.59 2.21
C ARG A 118 2.91 -29.53 3.08
N LEU A 119 3.20 -28.34 3.65
CA LEU A 119 4.32 -28.19 4.57
C LEU A 119 4.09 -28.94 5.89
N ASP A 120 2.85 -28.98 6.36
CA ASP A 120 2.48 -29.71 7.57
C ASP A 120 2.55 -31.23 7.39
N ASP A 121 2.32 -31.71 6.16
CA ASP A 121 2.34 -33.15 5.80
C ASP A 121 3.75 -33.70 5.59
N THR A 122 4.77 -32.86 5.64
CA THR A 122 6.17 -33.26 5.55
C THR A 122 6.85 -33.18 6.91
#